data_03f384cdd0aded792d9e8e8e3ecdd9cb
#
_entry.id   03f384cdd0aded792d9e8e8e3ecdd9cb
#
_cell.length_a   1.000
_cell.length_b   1.000
_cell.length_c   1.000
_cell.angle_alpha   90.00
_cell.angle_beta   90.00
_cell.angle_gamma   90.00
#
_symmetry.space_group_name_H-M   'P 1'
#
loop_
_entity.id
_entity.type
_entity.pdbx_description
1 polymer ?
#
loop_
_entity_poly.entity_id
_entity_poly.type
_entity_poly.pdbx_seq_one_letter_code
_entity_poly.pdbx_strand_id
1 'polypeptide(L)'
;MIDSLDHVIIAVNNLEEAEQNYQNILGIKPSWRGRHKEWGTSNSLFNLQNTYLELLAVTGDGVGAQLVKNKIKNDGEGLMGIAFGTNDLESLRIKLINHGYSLSDQSYGETLHVDNNFKRSWINQFLPIELTRGLFLFIIQHKEGHLPEAKKYTDNIVKKLDHVVIQTNDPDSFIEIYNKIFDLKLSLDKFIETWQRRILFFKLNKTIIEVIEEKDKNESPKDKLWGLAWEVEDIHKKKDELEAIGVDISEIKKGVKENTLVITVKSHTHNVPTLFIQHL
;
A
#
# COMPACT_ATOMS: atom_id res chain seq x y z
N MET A 1 -11.64 -11.07 -11.41
CA MET A 1 -10.80 -9.91 -11.77
C MET A 1 -10.31 -9.21 -10.50
N ILE A 2 -9.21 -8.46 -10.57
CA ILE A 2 -8.79 -7.57 -9.48
C ILE A 2 -9.71 -6.35 -9.47
N ASP A 3 -10.34 -6.08 -8.32
CA ASP A 3 -11.36 -5.03 -8.21
C ASP A 3 -10.83 -3.76 -7.52
N SER A 4 -9.82 -3.91 -6.65
CA SER A 4 -9.29 -2.80 -5.85
C SER A 4 -7.86 -3.01 -5.40
N LEU A 5 -7.17 -1.94 -5.03
CA LEU A 5 -6.09 -1.98 -4.07
C LEU A 5 -6.74 -2.08 -2.68
N ASP A 6 -6.75 -3.29 -2.11
CA ASP A 6 -7.40 -3.54 -0.82
C ASP A 6 -6.66 -2.82 0.30
N HIS A 7 -5.34 -3.06 0.43
CA HIS A 7 -4.52 -2.35 1.40
C HIS A 7 -3.04 -2.30 1.04
N VAL A 8 -2.35 -1.39 1.71
CA VAL A 8 -0.89 -1.28 1.74
C VAL A 8 -0.37 -1.63 3.14
N ILE A 9 0.77 -2.31 3.21
CA ILE A 9 1.35 -2.82 4.46
C ILE A 9 2.68 -2.12 4.73
N ILE A 10 2.82 -1.57 5.93
CA ILE A 10 4.06 -0.98 6.44
C ILE A 10 4.54 -1.81 7.62
N ALA A 11 5.76 -2.36 7.50
CA ALA A 11 6.43 -3.07 8.58
C ALA A 11 7.08 -2.05 9.53
N VAL A 12 6.79 -2.19 10.83
CA VAL A 12 7.27 -1.28 11.88
C VAL A 12 7.81 -2.05 13.08
N ASN A 13 8.79 -1.47 13.80
CA ASN A 13 9.33 -2.03 15.04
C ASN A 13 8.39 -1.81 16.23
N ASN A 14 7.88 -0.59 16.34
CA ASN A 14 7.00 -0.18 17.41
C ASN A 14 5.63 0.22 16.85
N LEU A 15 4.63 -0.63 17.09
CA LEU A 15 3.28 -0.42 16.58
C LEU A 15 2.60 0.82 17.15
N GLU A 16 2.79 1.08 18.47
CA GLU A 16 2.15 2.21 19.14
C GLU A 16 2.70 3.55 18.63
N GLU A 17 4.01 3.65 18.48
CA GLU A 17 4.67 4.83 17.93
C GLU A 17 4.24 5.08 16.48
N ALA A 18 4.26 4.03 15.66
CA ALA A 18 3.84 4.12 14.25
C ALA A 18 2.36 4.51 14.13
N GLU A 19 1.50 3.95 14.99
CA GLU A 19 0.09 4.31 15.06
C GLU A 19 -0.10 5.79 15.38
N GLN A 20 0.61 6.32 16.38
CA GLN A 20 0.53 7.75 16.73
C GLN A 20 1.02 8.64 15.58
N ASN A 21 2.12 8.26 14.92
CA ASN A 21 2.67 9.00 13.78
C ASN A 21 1.68 9.03 12.61
N TYR A 22 1.12 7.88 12.22
CA TYR A 22 0.16 7.82 11.12
C TYR A 22 -1.21 8.42 11.47
N GLN A 23 -1.62 8.41 12.74
CA GLN A 23 -2.79 9.15 13.20
C GLN A 23 -2.63 10.65 12.99
N ASN A 24 -1.45 11.20 13.26
CA ASN A 24 -1.11 12.60 13.00
C ASN A 24 -1.06 12.89 11.49
N ILE A 25 -0.35 12.04 10.72
CA ILE A 25 -0.17 12.19 9.27
C ILE A 25 -1.52 12.12 8.54
N LEU A 26 -2.34 11.12 8.83
CA LEU A 26 -3.60 10.90 8.13
C LEU A 26 -4.75 11.75 8.70
N GLY A 27 -4.64 12.23 9.92
CA GLY A 27 -5.68 12.98 10.62
C GLY A 27 -6.89 12.14 11.04
N ILE A 28 -6.75 10.81 11.07
CA ILE A 28 -7.79 9.85 11.46
C ILE A 28 -7.25 8.88 12.51
N LYS A 29 -8.15 8.35 13.35
CA LYS A 29 -7.82 7.30 14.30
C LYS A 29 -7.83 5.94 13.60
N PRO A 30 -7.06 4.95 14.10
CA PRO A 30 -7.16 3.60 13.59
C PRO A 30 -8.59 3.08 13.76
N SER A 31 -9.07 2.39 12.74
CA SER A 31 -10.40 1.77 12.70
C SER A 31 -10.42 0.37 13.31
N TRP A 32 -9.24 -0.24 13.40
CA TRP A 32 -9.06 -1.61 13.86
C TRP A 32 -7.70 -1.81 14.50
N ARG A 33 -7.67 -2.57 15.57
CA ARG A 33 -6.46 -3.17 16.12
C ARG A 33 -6.66 -4.67 16.23
N GLY A 34 -5.72 -5.45 15.69
CA GLY A 34 -5.80 -6.89 15.62
C GLY A 34 -4.53 -7.59 16.09
N ARG A 35 -4.68 -8.85 16.42
CA ARG A 35 -3.55 -9.74 16.75
C ARG A 35 -3.71 -11.05 16.00
N HIS A 36 -2.69 -11.38 15.24
CA HIS A 36 -2.60 -12.63 14.48
C HIS A 36 -1.72 -13.62 15.25
N LYS A 37 -2.31 -14.33 16.21
CA LYS A 37 -1.57 -15.19 17.16
C LYS A 37 -0.70 -16.24 16.45
N GLU A 38 -1.27 -16.93 15.44
CA GLU A 38 -0.57 -17.97 14.68
C GLU A 38 0.52 -17.42 13.75
N TRP A 39 0.37 -16.17 13.32
CA TRP A 39 1.35 -15.49 12.49
C TRP A 39 2.41 -14.73 13.28
N GLY A 40 2.21 -14.55 14.60
CA GLY A 40 3.12 -13.84 15.50
C GLY A 40 3.19 -12.33 15.27
N THR A 41 2.12 -11.72 14.74
CA THR A 41 2.06 -10.29 14.43
C THR A 41 0.86 -9.61 15.06
N SER A 42 0.95 -8.29 15.22
CA SER A 42 -0.20 -7.42 15.51
C SER A 42 -0.25 -6.28 14.53
N ASN A 43 -1.45 -5.77 14.29
CA ASN A 43 -1.66 -4.68 13.34
C ASN A 43 -2.54 -3.56 13.89
N SER A 44 -2.40 -2.40 13.24
CA SER A 44 -3.31 -1.27 13.36
C SER A 44 -3.74 -0.85 11.96
N LEU A 45 -5.05 -0.72 11.71
CA LEU A 45 -5.62 -0.44 10.39
C LEU A 45 -6.28 0.92 10.35
N PHE A 46 -5.94 1.72 9.34
CA PHE A 46 -6.54 3.01 9.06
C PHE A 46 -7.42 2.91 7.82
N ASN A 47 -8.74 2.91 8.02
CA ASN A 47 -9.69 2.76 6.92
C ASN A 47 -9.88 4.09 6.18
N LEU A 48 -9.66 4.08 4.87
CA LEU A 48 -9.81 5.20 3.96
C LEU A 48 -10.95 4.89 2.96
N GLN A 49 -11.34 5.85 2.15
CA GLN A 49 -12.47 5.68 1.23
C GLN A 49 -12.23 4.65 0.10
N ASN A 50 -10.98 4.38 -0.24
CA ASN A 50 -10.63 3.53 -1.38
C ASN A 50 -9.68 2.38 -1.07
N THR A 51 -9.12 2.35 0.14
CA THR A 51 -8.16 1.33 0.60
C THR A 51 -8.02 1.45 2.12
N TYR A 52 -7.24 0.60 2.74
CA TYR A 52 -6.76 0.87 4.11
C TYR A 52 -5.24 0.74 4.21
N LEU A 53 -4.67 1.45 5.19
CA LEU A 53 -3.29 1.29 5.58
C LEU A 53 -3.21 0.29 6.72
N GLU A 54 -2.33 -0.70 6.61
CA GLU A 54 -1.97 -1.63 7.66
C GLU A 54 -0.57 -1.33 8.19
N LEU A 55 -0.47 -1.00 9.46
CA LEU A 55 0.79 -1.03 10.20
C LEU A 55 0.95 -2.41 10.83
N LEU A 56 2.06 -3.08 10.56
CA LEU A 56 2.29 -4.47 10.97
C LEU A 56 3.57 -4.59 11.79
N ALA A 57 3.46 -5.14 13.00
CA ALA A 57 4.60 -5.34 13.90
C ALA A 57 4.67 -6.80 14.41
N VAL A 58 5.88 -7.20 14.80
CA VAL A 58 6.13 -8.50 15.42
C VAL A 58 5.69 -8.46 16.90
N THR A 59 4.90 -9.45 17.30
CA THR A 59 4.45 -9.60 18.70
C THR A 59 4.55 -11.05 19.22
N GLY A 60 5.16 -11.93 18.44
CA GLY A 60 5.34 -13.34 18.79
C GLY A 60 6.19 -14.08 17.76
N ASP A 61 6.03 -15.38 17.71
CA ASP A 61 6.66 -16.24 16.71
C ASP A 61 5.64 -16.75 15.70
N GLY A 62 6.08 -16.95 14.46
CA GLY A 62 5.26 -17.41 13.34
C GLY A 62 5.83 -16.98 12.01
N VAL A 63 5.21 -17.46 10.93
CA VAL A 63 5.64 -17.14 9.55
C VAL A 63 5.54 -15.64 9.28
N GLY A 64 4.46 -14.99 9.71
CA GLY A 64 4.28 -13.55 9.56
C GLY A 64 5.34 -12.74 10.31
N ALA A 65 5.63 -13.14 11.57
CA ALA A 65 6.70 -12.53 12.35
C ALA A 65 8.06 -12.67 11.67
N GLN A 66 8.35 -13.82 11.06
CA GLN A 66 9.61 -14.01 10.33
C GLN A 66 9.70 -13.13 9.08
N LEU A 67 8.61 -12.96 8.33
CA LEU A 67 8.56 -12.08 7.17
C LEU A 67 8.82 -10.62 7.56
N VAL A 68 8.16 -10.12 8.63
CA VAL A 68 8.37 -8.77 9.15
C VAL A 68 9.80 -8.57 9.68
N LYS A 69 10.32 -9.55 10.46
CA LYS A 69 11.72 -9.53 10.95
C LYS A 69 12.73 -9.45 9.79
N ASN A 70 12.52 -10.26 8.74
CA ASN A 70 13.38 -10.25 7.57
C ASN A 70 13.34 -8.92 6.81
N LYS A 71 12.13 -8.36 6.59
CA LYS A 71 11.96 -7.06 5.96
C LYS A 71 12.71 -5.97 6.74
N ILE A 72 12.50 -5.90 8.06
CA ILE A 72 13.12 -4.87 8.90
C ILE A 72 14.65 -5.06 8.96
N LYS A 73 15.13 -6.29 9.05
CA LYS A 73 16.57 -6.58 9.08
C LYS A 73 17.28 -6.19 7.79
N ASN A 74 16.65 -6.42 6.63
CA ASN A 74 17.28 -6.23 5.32
C ASN A 74 17.13 -4.79 4.80
N ASP A 75 15.96 -4.18 5.00
CA ASP A 75 15.60 -2.90 4.38
C ASP A 75 15.19 -1.82 5.41
N GLY A 76 15.16 -2.14 6.70
CA GLY A 76 14.57 -1.27 7.72
C GLY A 76 13.03 -1.28 7.72
N GLU A 77 12.44 -0.46 8.58
CA GLU A 77 11.01 -0.17 8.54
C GLU A 77 10.60 0.37 7.18
N GLY A 78 9.34 0.25 6.81
CA GLY A 78 8.81 0.82 5.56
C GLY A 78 7.80 -0.06 4.85
N LEU A 79 7.48 0.31 3.62
CA LEU A 79 6.57 -0.46 2.78
C LEU A 79 7.06 -1.90 2.65
N MET A 80 6.19 -2.83 3.01
CA MET A 80 6.47 -4.26 2.97
C MET A 80 5.69 -4.96 1.87
N GLY A 81 4.42 -4.60 1.68
CA GLY A 81 3.55 -5.32 0.76
C GLY A 81 2.31 -4.54 0.34
N ILE A 82 1.62 -5.09 -0.64
CA ILE A 82 0.29 -4.65 -1.09
C ILE A 82 -0.62 -5.85 -1.25
N ALA A 83 -1.90 -5.66 -0.99
CA ALA A 83 -2.93 -6.64 -1.27
C ALA A 83 -3.91 -6.11 -2.33
N PHE A 84 -4.22 -6.93 -3.30
CA PHE A 84 -5.28 -6.65 -4.26
C PHE A 84 -6.58 -7.35 -3.83
N GLY A 85 -7.68 -6.60 -3.86
CA GLY A 85 -9.02 -7.12 -3.57
C GLY A 85 -9.68 -7.75 -4.79
N THR A 86 -10.44 -8.80 -4.55
CA THR A 86 -11.31 -9.42 -5.55
C THR A 86 -12.60 -9.92 -4.91
N ASN A 87 -13.69 -9.91 -5.68
CA ASN A 87 -14.94 -10.54 -5.30
C ASN A 87 -15.03 -12.01 -5.78
N ASP A 88 -14.13 -12.44 -6.67
CA ASP A 88 -14.10 -13.78 -7.24
C ASP A 88 -12.65 -14.29 -7.34
N LEU A 89 -12.17 -14.81 -6.22
CA LEU A 89 -10.80 -15.34 -6.11
C LEU A 89 -10.64 -16.61 -6.96
N GLU A 90 -11.66 -17.45 -7.04
CA GLU A 90 -11.54 -18.72 -7.77
C GLU A 90 -11.36 -18.52 -9.27
N SER A 91 -12.15 -17.64 -9.88
CA SER A 91 -11.96 -17.29 -11.31
C SER A 91 -10.59 -16.69 -11.57
N LEU A 92 -10.07 -15.88 -10.64
CA LEU A 92 -8.72 -15.32 -10.77
C LEU A 92 -7.64 -16.43 -10.65
N ARG A 93 -7.80 -17.36 -9.73
CA ARG A 93 -6.90 -18.53 -9.59
C ARG A 93 -6.85 -19.36 -10.88
N ILE A 94 -8.02 -19.69 -11.43
CA ILE A 94 -8.13 -20.44 -12.71
C ILE A 94 -7.41 -19.69 -13.82
N LYS A 95 -7.60 -18.38 -13.92
CA LYS A 95 -6.91 -17.54 -14.90
C LYS A 95 -5.39 -17.63 -14.77
N LEU A 96 -4.86 -17.48 -13.55
CA LEU A 96 -3.42 -17.55 -13.28
C LEU A 96 -2.84 -18.93 -13.63
N ILE A 97 -3.54 -20.02 -13.27
CA ILE A 97 -3.14 -21.38 -13.62
C ILE A 97 -3.11 -21.56 -15.14
N ASN A 98 -4.11 -21.06 -15.85
CA ASN A 98 -4.16 -21.11 -17.32
C ASN A 98 -3.03 -20.31 -18.00
N HIS A 99 -2.46 -19.31 -17.30
CA HIS A 99 -1.25 -18.61 -17.74
C HIS A 99 0.05 -19.32 -17.33
N GLY A 100 -0.03 -20.52 -16.73
CA GLY A 100 1.11 -21.34 -16.39
C GLY A 100 1.72 -21.11 -15.00
N TYR A 101 1.07 -20.32 -14.15
CA TYR A 101 1.54 -20.07 -12.79
C TYR A 101 1.14 -21.19 -11.83
N SER A 102 2.08 -21.64 -11.02
CA SER A 102 1.82 -22.56 -9.90
C SER A 102 1.42 -21.76 -8.67
N LEU A 103 0.23 -22.00 -8.14
CA LEU A 103 -0.27 -21.32 -6.95
C LEU A 103 -0.18 -22.20 -5.71
N SER A 104 0.18 -21.57 -4.58
CA SER A 104 0.10 -22.22 -3.26
C SER A 104 -1.36 -22.44 -2.85
N ASP A 105 -1.54 -23.20 -1.76
CA ASP A 105 -2.84 -23.29 -1.12
C ASP A 105 -3.33 -21.91 -0.64
N GLN A 106 -4.65 -21.76 -0.59
CA GLN A 106 -5.29 -20.57 -0.03
C GLN A 106 -5.08 -20.53 1.48
N SER A 107 -4.90 -19.32 2.02
CA SER A 107 -4.83 -19.08 3.46
C SER A 107 -6.12 -18.43 3.94
N TYR A 108 -6.74 -19.02 4.95
CA TYR A 108 -7.94 -18.47 5.58
C TYR A 108 -7.55 -17.62 6.79
N GLY A 109 -8.12 -16.43 6.87
CA GLY A 109 -7.91 -15.54 8.00
C GLY A 109 -9.23 -15.16 8.64
N GLU A 110 -9.21 -15.05 9.96
CA GLU A 110 -10.29 -14.43 10.73
C GLU A 110 -9.72 -13.64 11.90
N THR A 111 -10.45 -12.65 12.32
CA THR A 111 -10.07 -11.83 13.47
C THR A 111 -11.31 -11.27 14.17
N LEU A 112 -11.16 -10.99 15.46
CA LEU A 112 -12.14 -10.29 16.26
C LEU A 112 -11.57 -8.92 16.64
N HIS A 113 -12.41 -7.90 16.58
CA HIS A 113 -12.05 -6.58 17.09
C HIS A 113 -11.90 -6.65 18.61
N VAL A 114 -10.80 -6.07 19.14
CA VAL A 114 -10.47 -6.18 20.55
C VAL A 114 -11.52 -5.58 21.48
N ASP A 115 -12.26 -4.56 21.04
CA ASP A 115 -13.18 -3.81 21.89
C ASP A 115 -14.66 -4.23 21.79
N ASN A 116 -15.08 -4.89 20.69
CA ASN A 116 -16.51 -5.11 20.44
C ASN A 116 -16.87 -6.49 19.86
N ASN A 117 -15.93 -7.41 19.78
CA ASN A 117 -16.08 -8.75 19.22
C ASN A 117 -16.63 -8.80 17.78
N PHE A 118 -16.53 -7.71 17.04
CA PHE A 118 -16.90 -7.69 15.64
C PHE A 118 -15.96 -8.61 14.85
N LYS A 119 -16.53 -9.54 14.09
CA LYS A 119 -15.77 -10.55 13.35
C LYS A 119 -15.51 -10.09 11.92
N ARG A 120 -14.29 -10.34 11.44
CA ARG A 120 -13.94 -10.28 10.02
C ARG A 120 -13.33 -11.60 9.60
N SER A 121 -13.63 -12.04 8.38
CA SER A 121 -12.96 -13.20 7.78
C SER A 121 -12.67 -12.98 6.30
N TRP A 122 -11.63 -13.64 5.82
CA TRP A 122 -11.15 -13.48 4.44
C TRP A 122 -10.39 -14.73 3.97
N ILE A 123 -10.15 -14.79 2.66
CA ILE A 123 -9.27 -15.75 2.03
C ILE A 123 -8.16 -14.99 1.32
N ASN A 124 -6.91 -15.42 1.52
CA ASN A 124 -5.75 -14.90 0.82
C ASN A 124 -5.22 -15.93 -0.19
N GLN A 125 -4.75 -15.45 -1.33
CA GLN A 125 -3.93 -16.17 -2.27
C GLN A 125 -2.59 -15.45 -2.42
N PHE A 126 -1.55 -16.02 -1.86
CA PHE A 126 -0.19 -15.54 -2.09
C PHE A 126 0.23 -15.85 -3.52
N LEU A 127 0.88 -14.89 -4.16
CA LEU A 127 1.30 -15.01 -5.55
C LEU A 127 2.77 -15.48 -5.66
N PRO A 128 3.11 -16.29 -6.67
CA PRO A 128 4.47 -16.75 -6.87
C PRO A 128 5.41 -15.61 -7.24
N ILE A 129 6.69 -15.73 -6.89
CA ILE A 129 7.69 -14.68 -7.07
C ILE A 129 7.91 -14.30 -8.54
N GLU A 130 7.73 -15.24 -9.44
CA GLU A 130 7.83 -15.03 -10.88
C GLU A 130 6.77 -14.02 -11.37
N LEU A 131 5.59 -14.04 -10.75
CA LEU A 131 4.50 -13.14 -11.08
C LEU A 131 4.66 -11.79 -10.37
N THR A 132 5.14 -11.79 -9.13
CA THR A 132 5.28 -10.57 -8.33
C THR A 132 6.60 -9.85 -8.53
N ARG A 133 7.59 -10.50 -9.15
CA ARG A 133 8.93 -9.96 -9.44
C ARG A 133 9.64 -9.41 -8.20
N GLY A 134 9.43 -10.05 -7.06
CA GLY A 134 10.02 -9.71 -5.78
C GLY A 134 9.15 -8.91 -4.83
N LEU A 135 7.98 -8.42 -5.25
CA LEU A 135 7.03 -7.78 -4.35
C LEU A 135 6.34 -8.79 -3.44
N PHE A 136 6.13 -8.43 -2.18
CA PHE A 136 5.19 -9.12 -1.32
C PHE A 136 3.78 -8.69 -1.71
N LEU A 137 3.17 -9.46 -2.61
CA LEU A 137 1.88 -9.20 -3.22
C LEU A 137 0.99 -10.43 -3.09
N PHE A 138 -0.23 -10.24 -2.62
CA PHE A 138 -1.25 -11.28 -2.54
C PHE A 138 -2.63 -10.74 -2.90
N ILE A 139 -3.53 -11.67 -3.17
CA ILE A 139 -4.94 -11.36 -3.45
C ILE A 139 -5.75 -11.70 -2.21
N ILE A 140 -6.69 -10.83 -1.86
CA ILE A 140 -7.62 -11.03 -0.75
C ILE A 140 -9.08 -11.01 -1.24
N GLN A 141 -9.86 -11.93 -0.72
CA GLN A 141 -11.32 -11.91 -0.84
C GLN A 141 -11.94 -11.88 0.55
N HIS A 142 -12.59 -10.78 0.91
CA HIS A 142 -13.34 -10.67 2.15
C HIS A 142 -14.59 -11.56 2.10
N LYS A 143 -14.88 -12.25 3.21
CA LYS A 143 -16.05 -13.15 3.35
C LYS A 143 -17.09 -12.60 4.29
N GLU A 144 -16.66 -12.13 5.47
CA GLU A 144 -17.56 -11.59 6.49
C GLU A 144 -16.97 -10.30 7.08
N GLY A 145 -17.84 -9.39 7.44
CA GLY A 145 -17.50 -8.14 8.10
C GLY A 145 -16.79 -7.13 7.19
N HIS A 146 -16.67 -5.93 7.68
CA HIS A 146 -15.97 -4.82 7.03
C HIS A 146 -15.22 -4.01 8.08
N LEU A 147 -14.26 -3.20 7.67
CA LEU A 147 -13.62 -2.25 8.57
C LEU A 147 -14.61 -1.16 8.97
N PRO A 148 -14.70 -0.82 10.26
CA PRO A 148 -15.44 0.37 10.69
C PRO A 148 -14.89 1.63 10.01
N GLU A 149 -15.74 2.63 9.85
CA GLU A 149 -15.29 3.93 9.39
C GLU A 149 -14.28 4.54 10.37
N ALA A 150 -13.25 5.20 9.82
CA ALA A 150 -12.27 5.87 10.63
C ALA A 150 -12.87 7.11 11.30
N LYS A 151 -12.61 7.26 12.61
CA LYS A 151 -12.96 8.48 13.34
C LYS A 151 -11.94 9.57 13.04
N LYS A 152 -12.41 10.80 12.87
CA LYS A 152 -11.55 11.96 12.72
C LYS A 152 -10.67 12.14 13.96
N TYR A 153 -9.43 12.54 13.71
CA TYR A 153 -8.46 12.95 14.73
C TYR A 153 -8.15 14.46 14.61
N THR A 154 -8.06 14.97 13.37
CA THR A 154 -7.95 16.40 13.05
C THR A 154 -9.07 16.82 12.10
N ASP A 155 -9.20 18.10 11.80
CA ASP A 155 -10.21 18.60 10.86
C ASP A 155 -9.84 18.34 9.40
N ASN A 156 -8.54 18.37 9.07
CA ASN A 156 -8.04 18.16 7.71
C ASN A 156 -7.54 16.73 7.52
N ILE A 157 -8.48 15.83 7.29
CA ILE A 157 -8.20 14.40 7.16
C ILE A 157 -7.77 14.01 5.75
N VAL A 158 -6.94 12.98 5.66
CA VAL A 158 -6.70 12.23 4.42
C VAL A 158 -7.91 11.33 4.15
N LYS A 159 -8.53 11.48 2.99
CA LYS A 159 -9.72 10.69 2.61
C LYS A 159 -9.35 9.45 1.82
N LYS A 160 -8.32 9.52 0.98
CA LYS A 160 -7.92 8.40 0.11
C LYS A 160 -6.44 8.40 -0.21
N LEU A 161 -5.96 7.23 -0.62
CA LEU A 161 -4.67 7.05 -1.27
C LEU A 161 -4.83 7.43 -2.74
N ASP A 162 -4.10 8.45 -3.22
CA ASP A 162 -4.07 8.82 -4.64
C ASP A 162 -3.34 7.74 -5.44
N HIS A 163 -2.10 7.41 -5.03
CA HIS A 163 -1.34 6.35 -5.68
C HIS A 163 -0.33 5.67 -4.75
N VAL A 164 -0.03 4.42 -5.07
CA VAL A 164 1.15 3.69 -4.60
C VAL A 164 2.21 3.71 -5.69
N VAL A 165 3.48 3.90 -5.31
CA VAL A 165 4.59 3.96 -6.25
C VAL A 165 5.39 2.65 -6.19
N ILE A 166 5.61 2.06 -7.37
CA ILE A 166 6.47 0.90 -7.58
C ILE A 166 7.63 1.31 -8.51
N GLN A 167 8.84 0.97 -8.13
CA GLN A 167 10.00 1.07 -8.99
C GLN A 167 10.20 -0.26 -9.71
N THR A 168 10.55 -0.20 -11.01
CA THR A 168 10.85 -1.38 -11.83
C THR A 168 12.05 -1.12 -12.73
N ASN A 169 12.89 -2.14 -12.93
CA ASN A 169 13.97 -2.10 -13.92
C ASN A 169 13.53 -2.64 -15.29
N ASP A 170 12.29 -3.13 -15.42
CA ASP A 170 11.73 -3.68 -16.65
C ASP A 170 10.24 -3.32 -16.79
N PRO A 171 9.94 -2.10 -17.29
CA PRO A 171 8.57 -1.62 -17.45
C PRO A 171 7.75 -2.41 -18.48
N ASP A 172 8.37 -3.02 -19.48
CA ASP A 172 7.63 -3.77 -20.49
C ASP A 172 7.06 -5.07 -19.92
N SER A 173 7.86 -5.85 -19.20
CA SER A 173 7.35 -7.03 -18.47
C SER A 173 6.35 -6.64 -17.37
N PHE A 174 6.51 -5.46 -16.76
CA PHE A 174 5.51 -4.94 -15.83
C PHE A 174 4.15 -4.75 -16.52
N ILE A 175 4.13 -4.16 -17.71
CA ILE A 175 2.91 -3.99 -18.51
C ILE A 175 2.28 -5.35 -18.85
N GLU A 176 3.08 -6.35 -19.26
CA GLU A 176 2.57 -7.69 -19.57
C GLU A 176 1.82 -8.29 -18.36
N ILE A 177 2.38 -8.22 -17.17
CA ILE A 177 1.76 -8.77 -15.96
C ILE A 177 0.52 -7.95 -15.56
N TYR A 178 0.68 -6.67 -15.37
CA TYR A 178 -0.37 -5.85 -14.76
C TYR A 178 -1.52 -5.55 -15.72
N ASN A 179 -1.25 -5.37 -16.99
CA ASN A 179 -2.30 -5.13 -18.00
C ASN A 179 -2.92 -6.42 -18.52
N LYS A 180 -2.10 -7.42 -18.94
CA LYS A 180 -2.66 -8.62 -19.61
C LYS A 180 -3.07 -9.72 -18.64
N ILE A 181 -2.33 -9.90 -17.52
CA ILE A 181 -2.64 -10.96 -16.57
C ILE A 181 -3.62 -10.48 -15.50
N PHE A 182 -3.37 -9.31 -14.92
CA PHE A 182 -4.23 -8.74 -13.89
C PHE A 182 -5.39 -7.89 -14.43
N ASP A 183 -5.46 -7.63 -15.75
CA ASP A 183 -6.47 -6.80 -16.42
C ASP A 183 -6.51 -5.34 -15.91
N LEU A 184 -5.42 -4.82 -15.37
CA LEU A 184 -5.38 -3.43 -14.94
C LEU A 184 -5.22 -2.49 -16.13
N LYS A 185 -6.04 -1.45 -16.18
CA LYS A 185 -6.01 -0.48 -17.28
C LYS A 185 -4.76 0.39 -17.23
N LEU A 186 -3.84 0.20 -18.19
CA LEU A 186 -2.75 1.15 -18.44
C LEU A 186 -3.36 2.47 -18.94
N SER A 187 -3.22 3.54 -18.15
CA SER A 187 -3.82 4.86 -18.45
C SER A 187 -2.80 5.92 -18.85
N LEU A 188 -1.53 5.68 -18.53
CA LEU A 188 -0.41 6.50 -18.97
C LEU A 188 0.81 5.61 -19.21
N ASP A 189 1.52 5.90 -20.29
CA ASP A 189 2.86 5.41 -20.59
C ASP A 189 3.62 6.57 -21.20
N LYS A 190 4.57 7.15 -20.44
CA LYS A 190 5.23 8.38 -20.83
C LYS A 190 6.68 8.41 -20.36
N PHE A 191 7.57 8.85 -21.24
CA PHE A 191 8.95 9.20 -20.86
C PHE A 191 8.99 10.65 -20.36
N ILE A 192 9.56 10.85 -19.19
CA ILE A 192 9.72 12.18 -18.57
C ILE A 192 11.16 12.64 -18.79
N GLU A 193 11.36 13.56 -19.70
CA GLU A 193 12.69 14.06 -20.11
C GLU A 193 13.50 14.62 -18.94
N THR A 194 12.87 15.38 -18.03
CA THR A 194 13.56 15.98 -16.87
C THR A 194 14.07 14.94 -15.89
N TRP A 195 13.45 13.77 -15.82
CA TRP A 195 13.86 12.67 -14.93
C TRP A 195 14.68 11.61 -15.68
N GLN A 196 14.63 11.63 -17.01
CA GLN A 196 15.21 10.59 -17.86
C GLN A 196 14.68 9.19 -17.44
N ARG A 197 13.38 9.10 -17.23
CA ARG A 197 12.70 7.88 -16.78
C ARG A 197 11.34 7.73 -17.44
N ARG A 198 10.96 6.48 -17.72
CA ARG A 198 9.60 6.11 -18.14
C ARG A 198 8.71 5.96 -16.92
N ILE A 199 7.48 6.45 -17.03
CA ILE A 199 6.45 6.37 -16.00
C ILE A 199 5.22 5.70 -16.59
N LEU A 200 4.65 4.75 -15.84
CA LEU A 200 3.39 4.08 -16.19
C LEU A 200 2.36 4.35 -15.10
N PHE A 201 1.10 4.54 -15.49
CA PHE A 201 -0.02 4.59 -14.56
C PHE A 201 -1.02 3.49 -14.88
N PHE A 202 -1.29 2.64 -13.90
CA PHE A 202 -2.37 1.66 -13.96
C PHE A 202 -3.52 2.09 -13.07
N LYS A 203 -4.72 2.17 -13.65
CA LYS A 203 -5.93 2.47 -12.87
C LYS A 203 -6.45 1.20 -12.20
N LEU A 204 -6.68 1.30 -10.91
CA LEU A 204 -7.28 0.25 -10.10
C LEU A 204 -8.38 0.85 -9.22
N ASN A 205 -9.62 0.83 -9.73
CA ASN A 205 -10.76 1.49 -9.11
C ASN A 205 -10.50 2.99 -8.86
N LYS A 206 -10.46 3.41 -7.59
CA LYS A 206 -10.23 4.81 -7.18
C LYS A 206 -8.77 5.11 -6.81
N THR A 207 -7.84 4.22 -7.16
CA THR A 207 -6.40 4.33 -6.86
C THR A 207 -5.59 4.18 -8.13
N ILE A 208 -4.39 4.70 -8.13
CA ILE A 208 -3.41 4.51 -9.21
C ILE A 208 -2.22 3.71 -8.69
N ILE A 209 -1.72 2.78 -9.47
CA ILE A 209 -0.39 2.23 -9.32
C ILE A 209 0.50 3.04 -10.26
N GLU A 210 1.36 3.88 -9.68
CA GLU A 210 2.39 4.60 -10.41
C GLU A 210 3.63 3.73 -10.47
N VAL A 211 4.17 3.53 -11.67
CA VAL A 211 5.39 2.76 -11.88
C VAL A 211 6.46 3.67 -12.44
N ILE A 212 7.61 3.68 -11.80
CA ILE A 212 8.77 4.50 -12.21
C ILE A 212 9.89 3.56 -12.65
N GLU A 213 10.37 3.73 -13.89
CA GLU A 213 11.51 2.98 -14.40
C GLU A 213 12.77 3.34 -13.63
N GLU A 214 13.50 2.32 -13.13
CA GLU A 214 14.85 2.48 -12.60
C GLU A 214 15.91 2.41 -13.71
N LYS A 215 17.05 3.08 -13.50
CA LYS A 215 18.10 3.16 -14.50
C LYS A 215 18.98 1.91 -14.58
N ASP A 216 19.03 1.14 -13.49
CA ASP A 216 19.88 -0.04 -13.44
C ASP A 216 19.18 -1.24 -14.10
N LYS A 217 19.64 -1.53 -15.34
CA LYS A 217 19.10 -2.60 -16.19
C LYS A 217 19.89 -3.92 -16.14
N ASN A 218 20.93 -3.99 -15.29
CA ASN A 218 21.86 -5.11 -15.30
C ASN A 218 21.43 -6.31 -14.44
N GLU A 219 20.29 -6.20 -13.74
CA GLU A 219 19.74 -7.28 -12.92
C GLU A 219 18.54 -7.95 -13.58
N SER A 220 18.19 -9.14 -13.11
CA SER A 220 16.92 -9.81 -13.45
C SER A 220 15.75 -8.87 -13.15
N PRO A 221 14.61 -9.00 -13.88
CA PRO A 221 13.43 -8.18 -13.63
C PRO A 221 13.05 -8.16 -12.14
N LYS A 222 13.03 -6.97 -11.55
CA LYS A 222 12.77 -6.76 -10.13
C LYS A 222 11.95 -5.51 -9.91
N ASP A 223 10.95 -5.67 -9.06
CA ASP A 223 10.10 -4.57 -8.64
C ASP A 223 10.29 -4.26 -7.15
N LYS A 224 10.10 -3.01 -6.77
CA LYS A 224 10.23 -2.55 -5.39
C LYS A 224 9.12 -1.56 -5.05
N LEU A 225 8.42 -1.78 -3.95
CA LEU A 225 7.54 -0.75 -3.37
C LEU A 225 8.39 0.42 -2.93
N TRP A 226 8.00 1.64 -3.33
CA TRP A 226 8.81 2.83 -3.05
C TRP A 226 8.09 3.81 -2.12
N GLY A 227 6.89 4.28 -2.45
CA GLY A 227 6.26 5.36 -1.70
C GLY A 227 4.74 5.42 -1.84
N LEU A 228 4.14 6.35 -1.12
CA LEU A 228 2.69 6.58 -1.07
C LEU A 228 2.37 8.06 -1.29
N ALA A 229 1.31 8.33 -2.05
CA ALA A 229 0.76 9.66 -2.18
C ALA A 229 -0.68 9.70 -1.64
N TRP A 230 -0.94 10.61 -0.72
CA TRP A 230 -2.21 10.79 -0.05
C TRP A 230 -2.93 12.03 -0.57
N GLU A 231 -4.19 11.91 -0.92
CA GLU A 231 -5.00 13.05 -1.33
C GLU A 231 -5.51 13.83 -0.12
N VAL A 232 -5.32 15.16 -0.18
CA VAL A 232 -5.82 16.12 0.81
C VAL A 232 -6.68 17.19 0.14
N GLU A 233 -7.64 17.74 0.87
CA GLU A 233 -8.50 18.82 0.36
C GLU A 233 -7.79 20.18 0.38
N ASP A 234 -6.99 20.45 1.42
CA ASP A 234 -6.26 21.69 1.62
C ASP A 234 -4.81 21.39 2.04
N ILE A 235 -3.90 21.52 1.09
CA ILE A 235 -2.49 21.21 1.29
C ILE A 235 -1.78 22.25 2.18
N HIS A 236 -2.25 23.52 2.17
CA HIS A 236 -1.69 24.58 3.02
C HIS A 236 -2.01 24.29 4.48
N LYS A 237 -3.29 24.04 4.76
CA LYS A 237 -3.73 23.67 6.12
C LYS A 237 -3.07 22.39 6.61
N LYS A 238 -2.90 21.38 5.73
CA LYS A 238 -2.21 20.14 6.08
C LYS A 238 -0.75 20.37 6.44
N LYS A 239 -0.06 21.24 5.69
CA LYS A 239 1.32 21.64 5.98
C LYS A 239 1.41 22.28 7.37
N ASP A 240 0.57 23.28 7.64
CA ASP A 240 0.56 24.02 8.91
C ASP A 240 0.29 23.10 10.12
N GLU A 241 -0.69 22.18 9.99
CA GLU A 241 -1.03 21.20 11.03
C GLU A 241 0.16 20.29 11.36
N LEU A 242 0.89 19.80 10.36
CA LEU A 242 2.00 18.88 10.56
C LEU A 242 3.26 19.60 11.07
N GLU A 243 3.56 20.80 10.59
CA GLU A 243 4.66 21.62 11.10
C GLU A 243 4.45 21.99 12.58
N ALA A 244 3.22 22.28 12.98
CA ALA A 244 2.89 22.61 14.37
C ALA A 244 3.19 21.48 15.38
N ILE A 245 3.24 20.23 14.91
CA ILE A 245 3.59 19.06 15.73
C ILE A 245 5.01 18.53 15.48
N GLY A 246 5.85 19.30 14.75
CA GLY A 246 7.26 19.00 14.53
C GLY A 246 7.55 18.00 13.41
N VAL A 247 6.61 17.75 12.51
CA VAL A 247 6.87 16.91 11.32
C VAL A 247 7.67 17.73 10.30
N ASP A 248 8.81 17.21 9.85
CA ASP A 248 9.60 17.83 8.77
C ASP A 248 8.90 17.63 7.42
N ILE A 249 8.63 18.74 6.75
CA ILE A 249 7.83 18.76 5.52
C ILE A 249 8.46 19.75 4.52
N SER A 250 8.32 19.47 3.21
CA SER A 250 8.87 20.36 2.17
C SER A 250 8.00 21.60 1.96
N GLU A 251 8.52 22.57 1.21
CA GLU A 251 7.69 23.61 0.63
C GLU A 251 6.68 23.04 -0.35
N ILE A 252 5.53 23.74 -0.49
CA ILE A 252 4.50 23.40 -1.47
C ILE A 252 5.04 23.66 -2.87
N LYS A 253 4.85 22.69 -3.77
CA LYS A 253 5.28 22.77 -5.17
C LYS A 253 4.14 22.38 -6.11
N LYS A 254 4.24 22.79 -7.37
CA LYS A 254 3.38 22.25 -8.42
C LYS A 254 3.75 20.79 -8.64
N GLY A 255 2.75 19.93 -8.72
CA GLY A 255 2.94 18.52 -9.06
C GLY A 255 3.31 18.31 -10.52
N VAL A 256 3.81 17.11 -10.85
CA VAL A 256 4.05 16.69 -12.25
C VAL A 256 2.75 16.54 -13.01
N LYS A 257 1.70 16.12 -12.33
CA LYS A 257 0.33 16.09 -12.85
C LYS A 257 -0.21 17.53 -12.90
N GLU A 258 -0.78 17.92 -14.04
CA GLU A 258 -1.39 19.24 -14.19
C GLU A 258 -2.47 19.49 -13.14
N ASN A 259 -2.62 20.75 -12.74
CA ASN A 259 -3.60 21.19 -11.72
C ASN A 259 -3.46 20.45 -10.38
N THR A 260 -2.21 20.20 -9.94
CA THR A 260 -1.94 19.64 -8.62
C THR A 260 -0.90 20.44 -7.85
N LEU A 261 -1.06 20.47 -6.52
CA LEU A 261 -0.06 20.91 -5.56
C LEU A 261 0.43 19.70 -4.77
N VAL A 262 1.70 19.69 -4.42
CA VAL A 262 2.33 18.58 -3.69
C VAL A 262 3.26 19.08 -2.59
N ILE A 263 3.34 18.30 -1.50
CA ILE A 263 4.35 18.43 -0.45
C ILE A 263 4.90 17.05 -0.08
N THR A 264 6.18 16.99 0.28
CA THR A 264 6.84 15.76 0.74
C THR A 264 6.95 15.77 2.25
N VAL A 265 6.51 14.69 2.89
CA VAL A 265 6.70 14.43 4.33
C VAL A 265 8.04 13.72 4.51
N LYS A 266 8.95 14.26 5.34
CA LYS A 266 10.31 13.78 5.47
C LYS A 266 10.62 13.08 6.79
N SER A 267 9.70 13.16 7.76
CA SER A 267 9.84 12.50 9.07
C SER A 267 8.55 11.84 9.50
N HIS A 268 8.58 11.00 10.53
CA HIS A 268 7.43 10.29 11.12
C HIS A 268 6.73 9.27 10.19
N THR A 269 7.30 8.96 9.03
CA THR A 269 6.72 8.07 8.01
C THR A 269 7.27 6.64 8.04
N HIS A 270 8.08 6.30 9.04
CA HIS A 270 8.71 4.97 9.15
C HIS A 270 9.41 4.53 7.86
N ASN A 271 10.29 5.42 7.33
CA ASN A 271 11.05 5.23 6.07
C ASN A 271 10.20 5.08 4.80
N VAL A 272 8.92 5.42 4.83
CA VAL A 272 8.08 5.44 3.63
C VAL A 272 8.15 6.81 2.98
N PRO A 273 8.73 6.97 1.77
CA PRO A 273 8.59 8.18 0.98
C PRO A 273 7.11 8.55 0.83
N THR A 274 6.75 9.71 1.37
CA THR A 274 5.36 10.11 1.53
C THR A 274 5.10 11.48 0.91
N LEU A 275 4.09 11.54 0.07
CA LEU A 275 3.64 12.76 -0.60
C LEU A 275 2.20 13.06 -0.19
N PHE A 276 1.88 14.32 0.03
CA PHE A 276 0.49 14.80 -0.05
C PHE A 276 0.27 15.46 -1.39
N ILE A 277 -0.91 15.24 -1.96
CA ILE A 277 -1.35 15.83 -3.23
C ILE A 277 -2.74 16.46 -3.06
N GLN A 278 -2.88 17.67 -3.55
CA GLN A 278 -4.15 18.34 -3.73
C GLN A 278 -4.42 18.48 -5.22
N HIS A 279 -5.59 18.04 -5.67
CA HIS A 279 -6.12 18.30 -7.01
C HIS A 279 -6.86 19.67 -7.00
N LEU A 280 -6.50 20.60 -7.93
CA LEU A 280 -7.08 21.94 -8.04
C LEU A 280 -8.32 21.96 -8.94
#